data_98fe5d236725069946eb9c2727d3366b
#
_entry.id   98fe5d236725069946eb9c2727d3366b
#
_cell.length_a   1.000
_cell.length_b   1.000
_cell.length_c   1.000
_cell.angle_alpha   90.00
_cell.angle_beta   90.00
_cell.angle_gamma   90.00
#
_symmetry.space_group_name_H-M   'P 1'
#
loop_
_entity.id
_entity.type
_entity.pdbx_description
1 polymer ?
#
loop_
_entity_poly.entity_id
_entity_poly.type
_entity_poly.pdbx_seq_one_letter_code
_entity_poly.pdbx_strand_id
1 'polypeptide(L)'
;MLSVDGAVLLLWPKDLPAHGALFWLLIAGLPNAVFVALVALNRADYESRHLRVLYYNDHRERRRMELVEEGQQSLKVFGYAYRLPLECGTFAQTVAKGMSLLKAQPLRDGTTIVRHLLLPEDDESDVVDPRLRQVLAQSSLTREGKLYAQLLAPLLDIIDGLAVSGVLPAVRLMVDDDVPPGQALQQIRVVLGAFHLPALECRVIPGCDGLMPVDAWLDAKETRPLLLMAAALHDVPPAESTEGGVAILLAPETLRLPSELVSCATIHRPVSRPADEFGEGVALSLLWGKAAPSSVERAWVTGFAEDQHALIGVACRRTGLERLTTHESRFNQDRVVGHAGNAAGWLAVTAAAEYGGERPQLILNRARTMQAAIVRAHPPRKS
;
A
#
# COMPACT_ATOMS: atom_id res chain seq x y z
N MET A 1 30.08 -59.41 -6.54
CA MET A 1 30.00 -60.81 -6.11
C MET A 1 31.33 -61.53 -6.25
N LEU A 2 31.90 -61.67 -7.44
CA LEU A 2 33.19 -62.34 -7.69
C LEU A 2 34.34 -61.94 -6.76
N SER A 3 34.40 -60.71 -6.30
CA SER A 3 35.43 -60.18 -5.39
C SER A 3 35.26 -60.67 -3.93
N VAL A 4 34.03 -60.87 -3.49
CA VAL A 4 33.73 -61.36 -2.12
C VAL A 4 33.91 -62.86 -2.06
N ASP A 5 33.46 -63.58 -3.09
CA ASP A 5 33.69 -65.02 -3.23
C ASP A 5 35.18 -65.32 -3.25
N GLY A 6 35.96 -64.53 -4.05
CA GLY A 6 37.42 -64.63 -4.10
C GLY A 6 38.09 -64.37 -2.75
N ALA A 7 37.63 -63.39 -1.99
CA ALA A 7 38.15 -63.08 -0.67
C ALA A 7 37.84 -64.18 0.34
N VAL A 8 36.66 -64.77 0.31
CA VAL A 8 36.32 -65.96 1.19
C VAL A 8 37.17 -67.10 0.86
N LEU A 9 37.43 -67.41 -0.40
CA LEU A 9 38.30 -68.51 -0.81
C LEU A 9 39.78 -68.27 -0.40
N LEU A 10 40.31 -67.07 -0.55
CA LEU A 10 41.67 -66.68 -0.19
C LEU A 10 41.95 -66.70 1.32
N LEU A 11 40.92 -66.34 2.10
CA LEU A 11 41.02 -66.25 3.56
C LEU A 11 40.57 -67.53 4.25
N TRP A 12 40.15 -68.56 3.48
CA TRP A 12 39.68 -69.82 4.07
C TRP A 12 40.83 -70.52 4.84
N PRO A 13 40.61 -70.92 6.14
CA PRO A 13 41.61 -71.55 6.91
C PRO A 13 41.95 -72.94 6.35
N LYS A 14 43.23 -73.21 6.17
CA LYS A 14 43.73 -74.49 5.58
C LYS A 14 43.36 -75.73 6.40
N ASP A 15 43.04 -75.53 7.68
CA ASP A 15 42.72 -76.59 8.62
C ASP A 15 41.23 -76.96 8.63
N LEU A 16 40.40 -76.25 7.91
CA LEU A 16 38.98 -76.53 7.84
C LEU A 16 38.59 -77.16 6.52
N PRO A 17 37.71 -78.19 6.51
CA PRO A 17 37.27 -78.80 5.27
C PRO A 17 36.49 -77.81 4.39
N ALA A 18 36.80 -77.69 3.09
CA ALA A 18 36.13 -76.86 2.09
C ALA A 18 34.76 -77.46 1.65
N HIS A 19 34.03 -78.04 2.62
CA HIS A 19 32.69 -78.56 2.44
C HIS A 19 31.90 -78.44 3.75
N GLY A 20 30.62 -78.54 3.67
CA GLY A 20 29.71 -78.39 4.84
C GLY A 20 28.91 -77.05 4.84
N ALA A 21 28.01 -77.01 5.80
CA ALA A 21 27.07 -75.89 5.88
C ALA A 21 27.73 -74.51 6.05
N LEU A 22 28.80 -74.43 6.84
CA LEU A 22 29.55 -73.20 7.11
C LEU A 22 30.23 -72.64 5.83
N PHE A 23 30.87 -73.61 5.04
CA PHE A 23 31.52 -73.22 3.80
C PHE A 23 30.52 -72.61 2.80
N TRP A 24 29.37 -73.26 2.61
CA TRP A 24 28.30 -72.73 1.69
C TRP A 24 27.63 -71.46 2.18
N LEU A 25 27.47 -71.30 3.50
CA LEU A 25 26.98 -70.09 4.10
C LEU A 25 27.91 -68.92 3.84
N LEU A 26 29.18 -69.07 3.90
CA LEU A 26 30.17 -68.01 3.68
C LEU A 26 30.37 -67.74 2.18
N ILE A 27 30.45 -68.78 1.35
CA ILE A 27 30.63 -68.59 -0.11
C ILE A 27 29.35 -68.08 -0.79
N ALA A 28 28.17 -68.56 -0.43
CA ALA A 28 26.91 -68.12 -1.09
C ALA A 28 26.14 -67.09 -0.23
N GLY A 29 26.14 -67.26 1.10
CA GLY A 29 25.39 -66.37 1.99
C GLY A 29 26.00 -65.00 2.15
N LEU A 30 27.31 -64.91 2.41
CA LEU A 30 27.98 -63.62 2.67
C LEU A 30 27.97 -62.68 1.46
N PRO A 31 28.29 -63.09 0.23
CA PRO A 31 28.22 -62.22 -0.95
C PRO A 31 26.80 -61.69 -1.22
N ASN A 32 25.81 -62.54 -1.04
CA ASN A 32 24.42 -62.13 -1.19
C ASN A 32 23.98 -61.15 -0.08
N ALA A 33 24.39 -61.39 1.16
CA ALA A 33 24.13 -60.48 2.28
C ALA A 33 24.79 -59.10 2.07
N VAL A 34 26.06 -59.08 1.62
CA VAL A 34 26.78 -57.84 1.27
C VAL A 34 26.08 -57.11 0.13
N PHE A 35 25.68 -57.84 -0.90
CA PHE A 35 24.95 -57.24 -2.04
C PHE A 35 23.62 -56.60 -1.59
N VAL A 36 22.80 -57.32 -0.83
CA VAL A 36 21.54 -56.80 -0.28
C VAL A 36 21.78 -55.59 0.60
N ALA A 37 22.84 -55.65 1.47
CA ALA A 37 23.20 -54.50 2.31
C ALA A 37 23.58 -53.26 1.48
N LEU A 38 24.40 -53.45 0.44
CA LEU A 38 24.79 -52.32 -0.46
C LEU A 38 23.57 -51.73 -1.22
N VAL A 39 22.67 -52.57 -1.71
CA VAL A 39 21.44 -52.11 -2.36
C VAL A 39 20.55 -51.39 -1.37
N ALA A 40 20.38 -51.91 -0.15
CA ALA A 40 19.60 -51.28 0.91
C ALA A 40 20.18 -49.92 1.32
N LEU A 41 21.50 -49.79 1.48
CA LEU A 41 22.18 -48.54 1.78
C LEU A 41 22.03 -47.53 0.66
N ASN A 42 22.21 -47.94 -0.60
CA ASN A 42 22.05 -47.07 -1.75
C ASN A 42 20.60 -46.56 -1.87
N ARG A 43 19.63 -47.44 -1.63
CA ARG A 43 18.23 -47.08 -1.61
C ARG A 43 17.92 -46.12 -0.45
N ALA A 44 18.40 -46.36 0.74
CA ALA A 44 18.22 -45.48 1.89
C ALA A 44 18.85 -44.09 1.69
N ASP A 45 20.03 -44.01 1.04
CA ASP A 45 20.65 -42.74 0.67
C ASP A 45 19.82 -41.99 -0.37
N TYR A 46 19.33 -42.70 -1.39
CA TYR A 46 18.41 -42.11 -2.39
C TYR A 46 17.13 -41.60 -1.76
N GLU A 47 16.47 -42.42 -0.92
CA GLU A 47 15.22 -42.02 -0.24
C GLU A 47 15.44 -40.84 0.69
N SER A 48 16.56 -40.80 1.44
CA SER A 48 16.87 -39.67 2.31
C SER A 48 17.15 -38.40 1.53
N ARG A 49 17.81 -38.44 0.38
CA ARG A 49 18.01 -37.28 -0.50
C ARG A 49 16.67 -36.82 -1.08
N HIS A 50 15.84 -37.73 -1.56
CA HIS A 50 14.53 -37.43 -2.11
C HIS A 50 13.61 -36.77 -1.06
N LEU A 51 13.50 -37.32 0.13
CA LEU A 51 12.72 -36.75 1.23
C LEU A 51 13.24 -35.38 1.66
N ARG A 52 14.57 -35.20 1.67
CA ARG A 52 15.16 -33.87 1.94
C ARG A 52 14.73 -32.83 0.93
N VAL A 53 14.74 -33.16 -0.37
CA VAL A 53 14.30 -32.25 -1.44
C VAL A 53 12.82 -31.91 -1.29
N LEU A 54 11.97 -32.91 -1.01
CA LEU A 54 10.54 -32.71 -0.77
C LEU A 54 10.30 -31.79 0.44
N TYR A 55 11.01 -32.03 1.54
CA TYR A 55 10.92 -31.19 2.75
C TYR A 55 11.32 -29.74 2.47
N TYR A 56 12.43 -29.53 1.75
CA TYR A 56 12.86 -28.18 1.39
C TYR A 56 11.86 -27.47 0.46
N ASN A 57 11.29 -28.20 -0.50
CA ASN A 57 10.29 -27.62 -1.39
C ASN A 57 9.00 -27.25 -0.63
N ASP A 58 8.53 -28.13 0.26
CA ASP A 58 7.35 -27.87 1.10
C ASP A 58 7.60 -26.67 2.05
N HIS A 59 8.79 -26.61 2.67
CA HIS A 59 9.16 -25.49 3.52
C HIS A 59 9.22 -24.15 2.73
N ARG A 60 9.80 -24.18 1.52
CA ARG A 60 9.82 -22.98 0.65
C ARG A 60 8.43 -22.53 0.25
N GLU A 61 7.55 -23.46 -0.09
CA GLU A 61 6.19 -23.13 -0.48
C GLU A 61 5.38 -22.58 0.69
N ARG A 62 5.49 -23.16 1.89
CA ARG A 62 4.89 -22.60 3.12
C ARG A 62 5.41 -21.20 3.37
N ARG A 63 6.72 -20.98 3.32
CA ARG A 63 7.31 -19.66 3.52
C ARG A 63 6.83 -18.65 2.48
N ARG A 64 6.70 -19.08 1.21
CA ARG A 64 6.14 -18.24 0.15
C ARG A 64 4.69 -17.86 0.44
N MET A 65 3.86 -18.82 0.87
CA MET A 65 2.46 -18.54 1.22
C MET A 65 2.36 -17.56 2.39
N GLU A 66 3.17 -17.73 3.44
CA GLU A 66 3.22 -16.80 4.58
C GLU A 66 3.58 -15.38 4.12
N LEU A 67 4.61 -15.23 3.28
CA LEU A 67 5.03 -13.92 2.75
C LEU A 67 3.95 -13.29 1.85
N VAL A 68 3.25 -14.09 1.06
CA VAL A 68 2.13 -13.61 0.25
C VAL A 68 0.98 -13.15 1.14
N GLU A 69 0.63 -13.92 2.17
CA GLU A 69 -0.42 -13.56 3.12
C GLU A 69 -0.06 -12.27 3.90
N GLU A 70 1.19 -12.13 4.33
CA GLU A 70 1.70 -10.92 4.97
C GLU A 70 1.66 -9.71 4.01
N GLY A 71 2.04 -9.90 2.75
CA GLY A 71 1.95 -8.86 1.72
C GLY A 71 0.52 -8.47 1.35
N GLN A 72 -0.44 -9.37 1.53
CA GLN A 72 -1.86 -9.16 1.24
C GLN A 72 -2.63 -8.47 2.37
N GLN A 73 -1.96 -8.10 3.47
CA GLN A 73 -2.58 -7.28 4.50
C GLN A 73 -3.02 -5.93 3.95
N SER A 74 -4.07 -5.38 4.53
CA SER A 74 -4.71 -4.15 4.05
C SER A 74 -5.14 -3.25 5.21
N LEU A 75 -5.39 -1.99 4.89
CA LEU A 75 -6.04 -1.04 5.79
C LEU A 75 -7.44 -0.71 5.26
N LYS A 76 -8.43 -0.69 6.15
CA LYS A 76 -9.77 -0.21 5.86
C LYS A 76 -9.84 1.30 6.01
N VAL A 77 -10.51 1.96 5.07
CA VAL A 77 -10.78 3.40 5.10
C VAL A 77 -12.13 3.60 5.78
N PHE A 78 -12.15 4.30 6.91
CA PHE A 78 -13.36 4.60 7.67
C PHE A 78 -13.93 5.99 7.40
N GLY A 79 -13.10 6.88 6.91
CA GLY A 79 -13.50 8.21 6.52
C GLY A 79 -12.39 8.92 5.77
N TYR A 80 -12.78 9.87 4.97
CA TYR A 80 -11.87 10.77 4.29
C TYR A 80 -12.50 12.15 4.17
N ALA A 81 -11.65 13.15 4.09
CA ALA A 81 -12.02 14.52 3.78
C ALA A 81 -10.96 15.10 2.85
N TYR A 82 -11.37 15.97 1.97
CA TYR A 82 -10.47 16.74 1.13
C TYR A 82 -10.96 18.18 0.97
N ARG A 83 -10.04 19.09 0.74
CA ARG A 83 -10.31 20.47 0.40
C ARG A 83 -9.56 20.81 -0.86
N LEU A 84 -10.30 21.07 -1.93
CA LEU A 84 -9.78 21.42 -3.24
C LEU A 84 -10.64 22.55 -3.83
N PRO A 85 -10.11 23.39 -4.71
CA PRO A 85 -10.85 24.47 -5.38
C PRO A 85 -11.75 23.91 -6.50
N LEU A 86 -12.74 23.10 -6.13
CA LEU A 86 -13.71 22.55 -7.07
C LEU A 86 -14.89 23.49 -7.24
N GLU A 87 -15.35 23.67 -8.48
CA GLU A 87 -16.51 24.51 -8.77
C GLU A 87 -17.83 23.85 -8.40
N CYS A 88 -17.96 22.54 -8.64
CA CYS A 88 -19.15 21.77 -8.31
C CYS A 88 -18.91 20.26 -8.36
N GLY A 89 -19.72 19.49 -7.64
CA GLY A 89 -19.66 18.03 -7.63
C GLY A 89 -18.54 17.46 -6.75
N THR A 90 -18.31 16.16 -6.88
CA THR A 90 -17.27 15.46 -6.13
C THR A 90 -15.95 15.46 -6.89
N PHE A 91 -14.84 15.25 -6.17
CA PHE A 91 -13.51 15.19 -6.77
C PHE A 91 -13.40 14.05 -7.80
N ALA A 92 -13.89 12.87 -7.44
CA ALA A 92 -13.89 11.71 -8.33
C ALA A 92 -14.67 11.98 -9.63
N GLN A 93 -15.85 12.59 -9.53
CA GLN A 93 -16.66 12.93 -10.70
C GLN A 93 -15.97 13.99 -11.58
N THR A 94 -15.33 14.96 -10.97
CA THR A 94 -14.59 16.02 -11.66
C THR A 94 -13.44 15.43 -12.46
N VAL A 95 -12.64 14.57 -11.85
CA VAL A 95 -11.53 13.89 -12.53
C VAL A 95 -12.03 12.96 -13.63
N ALA A 96 -13.12 12.23 -13.39
CA ALA A 96 -13.71 11.32 -14.37
C ALA A 96 -14.27 12.06 -15.60
N LYS A 97 -14.77 13.29 -15.46
CA LYS A 97 -15.17 14.14 -16.59
C LYS A 97 -13.98 14.57 -17.45
N GLY A 98 -12.78 14.62 -16.90
CA GLY A 98 -11.56 14.94 -17.62
C GLY A 98 -11.39 16.38 -18.08
N MET A 99 -12.29 17.29 -17.69
CA MET A 99 -12.21 18.71 -18.04
C MET A 99 -11.25 19.41 -17.08
N SER A 100 -10.24 20.10 -17.63
CA SER A 100 -9.28 20.84 -16.80
C SER A 100 -9.93 22.05 -16.15
N LEU A 101 -9.74 22.16 -14.83
CA LEU A 101 -10.13 23.33 -14.03
C LEU A 101 -8.99 24.36 -13.91
N LEU A 102 -7.77 23.99 -14.31
CA LEU A 102 -6.60 24.87 -14.23
C LEU A 102 -6.81 26.16 -15.00
N LYS A 103 -6.58 27.27 -14.34
CA LYS A 103 -6.75 28.62 -14.89
C LYS A 103 -5.43 29.37 -14.86
N ALA A 104 -5.15 30.14 -15.92
CA ALA A 104 -4.08 31.12 -15.91
C ALA A 104 -4.49 32.28 -15.03
N GLN A 105 -3.84 32.46 -13.91
CA GLN A 105 -4.16 33.48 -12.93
C GLN A 105 -2.87 34.04 -12.30
N PRO A 106 -2.90 35.30 -11.83
CA PRO A 106 -1.73 35.86 -11.18
C PRO A 106 -1.38 35.11 -9.90
N LEU A 107 -0.10 35.06 -9.62
CA LEU A 107 0.39 34.65 -8.31
C LEU A 107 -0.12 35.63 -7.24
N ARG A 108 -0.04 35.24 -5.96
CA ARG A 108 -0.47 36.11 -4.84
C ARG A 108 0.28 37.43 -4.75
N ASP A 109 1.50 37.48 -5.28
CA ASP A 109 2.29 38.69 -5.41
C ASP A 109 1.88 39.60 -6.60
N GLY A 110 0.98 39.15 -7.44
CA GLY A 110 0.45 39.87 -8.61
C GLY A 110 1.41 40.05 -9.78
N THR A 111 2.64 39.51 -9.69
CA THR A 111 3.70 39.82 -10.66
C THR A 111 3.76 38.87 -11.85
N THR A 112 3.39 37.62 -11.65
CA THR A 112 3.52 36.55 -12.66
C THR A 112 2.19 35.83 -12.84
N ILE A 113 1.85 35.52 -14.09
CA ILE A 113 0.67 34.71 -14.42
C ILE A 113 1.14 33.27 -14.64
N VAL A 114 0.57 32.35 -13.86
CA VAL A 114 0.86 30.91 -13.91
C VAL A 114 -0.46 30.15 -13.98
N ARG A 115 -0.45 29.03 -14.69
CA ARG A 115 -1.60 28.15 -14.73
C ARG A 115 -1.60 27.24 -13.50
N HIS A 116 -2.50 27.51 -12.57
CA HIS A 116 -2.62 26.80 -11.29
C HIS A 116 -4.03 26.93 -10.71
N LEU A 117 -4.30 26.28 -9.57
CA LEU A 117 -5.51 26.47 -8.78
C LEU A 117 -5.12 26.85 -7.36
N LEU A 118 -5.63 28.00 -6.92
CA LEU A 118 -5.50 28.45 -5.54
C LEU A 118 -6.71 28.00 -4.73
N LEU A 119 -6.45 27.58 -3.51
CA LEU A 119 -7.51 27.37 -2.54
C LEU A 119 -8.06 28.74 -2.13
N PRO A 120 -9.36 29.00 -2.30
CA PRO A 120 -9.96 30.27 -1.89
C PRO A 120 -9.78 30.47 -0.38
N GLU A 121 -9.58 31.73 0.02
CA GLU A 121 -9.69 32.09 1.42
C GLU A 121 -11.16 32.00 1.81
N ASP A 122 -11.48 31.09 2.75
CA ASP A 122 -12.85 30.93 3.19
C ASP A 122 -13.30 32.15 3.98
N ASP A 123 -14.44 32.69 3.63
CA ASP A 123 -15.17 33.61 4.52
C ASP A 123 -15.73 32.76 5.68
N GLU A 124 -15.38 33.10 6.92
CA GLU A 124 -15.84 32.41 8.13
C GLU A 124 -17.38 32.37 8.21
N SER A 125 -18.04 33.30 7.53
CA SER A 125 -19.51 33.37 7.47
C SER A 125 -20.15 32.23 6.69
N ASP A 126 -19.44 31.64 5.72
CA ASP A 126 -19.97 30.57 4.86
C ASP A 126 -19.86 29.18 5.46
N VAL A 127 -19.16 29.05 6.60
CA VAL A 127 -18.99 27.77 7.29
C VAL A 127 -20.26 27.39 8.05
N VAL A 128 -20.90 26.29 7.63
CA VAL A 128 -22.16 25.80 8.24
C VAL A 128 -21.90 25.16 9.60
N ASP A 129 -20.82 24.40 9.77
CA ASP A 129 -20.50 23.73 11.04
C ASP A 129 -20.08 24.74 12.13
N PRO A 130 -20.83 24.85 13.25
CA PRO A 130 -20.51 25.78 14.34
C PRO A 130 -19.16 25.48 15.02
N ARG A 131 -18.79 24.19 15.14
CA ARG A 131 -17.52 23.77 15.74
C ARG A 131 -16.36 24.25 14.87
N LEU A 132 -16.45 23.99 13.56
CA LEU A 132 -15.41 24.44 12.62
C LEU A 132 -15.31 25.97 12.59
N ARG A 133 -16.44 26.69 12.56
CA ARG A 133 -16.45 28.16 12.57
C ARG A 133 -15.73 28.70 13.79
N GLN A 134 -16.00 28.17 14.98
CA GLN A 134 -15.34 28.58 16.22
C GLN A 134 -13.82 28.34 16.18
N VAL A 135 -13.38 27.25 15.57
CA VAL A 135 -11.95 26.94 15.42
C VAL A 135 -11.29 27.88 14.43
N LEU A 136 -11.91 28.14 13.27
CA LEU A 136 -11.36 29.03 12.23
C LEU A 136 -11.21 30.48 12.69
N ALA A 137 -12.08 30.94 13.61
CA ALA A 137 -12.00 32.27 14.21
C ALA A 137 -10.80 32.49 15.13
N GLN A 138 -10.01 31.45 15.43
CA GLN A 138 -8.83 31.58 16.28
C GLN A 138 -7.68 32.27 15.54
N SER A 139 -7.22 33.39 16.06
CA SER A 139 -6.11 34.17 15.48
C SER A 139 -4.75 33.45 15.51
N SER A 140 -4.62 32.37 16.29
CA SER A 140 -3.40 31.57 16.39
C SER A 140 -3.20 30.59 15.24
N LEU A 141 -4.21 30.36 14.41
CA LEU A 141 -4.13 29.44 13.29
C LEU A 141 -3.49 30.12 12.07
N THR A 142 -2.47 29.44 11.54
CA THR A 142 -1.94 29.76 10.22
C THR A 142 -2.90 29.26 9.13
N ARG A 143 -2.64 29.61 7.87
CA ARG A 143 -3.36 29.09 6.71
C ARG A 143 -3.36 27.55 6.68
N GLU A 144 -2.22 26.94 7.00
CA GLU A 144 -2.07 25.48 7.12
C GLU A 144 -2.95 24.92 8.27
N GLY A 145 -2.93 25.57 9.44
CA GLY A 145 -3.79 25.19 10.57
C GLY A 145 -5.28 25.28 10.24
N LYS A 146 -5.72 26.32 9.51
CA LYS A 146 -7.10 26.43 9.02
C LYS A 146 -7.46 25.27 8.09
N LEU A 147 -6.57 24.91 7.16
CA LEU A 147 -6.77 23.77 6.27
C LEU A 147 -6.86 22.44 7.07
N TYR A 148 -6.00 22.22 8.05
CA TYR A 148 -6.10 21.05 8.92
C TYR A 148 -7.43 20.98 9.66
N ALA A 149 -7.94 22.12 10.16
CA ALA A 149 -9.24 22.17 10.80
C ALA A 149 -10.38 21.78 9.86
N GLN A 150 -10.36 22.28 8.64
CA GLN A 150 -11.36 21.96 7.59
C GLN A 150 -11.32 20.47 7.19
N LEU A 151 -10.11 19.88 7.11
CA LEU A 151 -9.94 18.47 6.79
C LEU A 151 -10.37 17.55 7.94
N LEU A 152 -10.20 18.01 9.19
CA LEU A 152 -10.54 17.21 10.37
C LEU A 152 -12.03 17.25 10.70
N ALA A 153 -12.70 18.38 10.48
CA ALA A 153 -14.11 18.58 10.86
C ALA A 153 -15.05 17.45 10.38
N PRO A 154 -14.99 16.98 9.12
CA PRO A 154 -15.88 15.91 8.66
C PRO A 154 -15.58 14.53 9.29
N LEU A 155 -14.43 14.37 9.96
CA LEU A 155 -13.99 13.12 10.58
C LEU A 155 -14.22 13.09 12.10
N LEU A 156 -14.68 14.20 12.70
CA LEU A 156 -14.81 14.32 14.16
C LEU A 156 -15.73 13.28 14.75
N ASP A 157 -16.89 13.04 14.16
CA ASP A 157 -17.86 12.06 14.70
C ASP A 157 -17.29 10.64 14.71
N ILE A 158 -16.48 10.30 13.71
CA ILE A 158 -15.80 8.99 13.64
C ILE A 158 -14.71 8.91 14.71
N ILE A 159 -13.92 9.98 14.87
CA ILE A 159 -12.85 10.05 15.87
C ILE A 159 -13.42 10.01 17.28
N ASP A 160 -14.52 10.71 17.54
CA ASP A 160 -15.22 10.69 18.83
C ASP A 160 -15.77 9.28 19.11
N GLY A 161 -16.36 8.60 18.13
CA GLY A 161 -16.80 7.22 18.25
C GLY A 161 -15.68 6.24 18.58
N LEU A 162 -14.50 6.43 17.99
CA LEU A 162 -13.29 5.67 18.31
C LEU A 162 -12.83 5.95 19.75
N ALA A 163 -12.80 7.22 20.15
CA ALA A 163 -12.38 7.64 21.50
C ALA A 163 -13.29 7.06 22.59
N VAL A 164 -14.61 7.05 22.38
CA VAL A 164 -15.58 6.41 23.29
C VAL A 164 -15.28 4.92 23.46
N SER A 165 -14.78 4.26 22.41
CA SER A 165 -14.40 2.84 22.44
C SER A 165 -12.98 2.62 23.02
N GLY A 166 -12.31 3.66 23.49
CA GLY A 166 -10.94 3.58 24.02
C GLY A 166 -9.85 3.39 22.95
N VAL A 167 -10.20 3.58 21.66
CA VAL A 167 -9.28 3.42 20.53
C VAL A 167 -8.93 4.80 19.98
N LEU A 168 -7.69 5.22 20.14
CA LEU A 168 -7.23 6.52 19.67
C LEU A 168 -6.38 6.38 18.39
N PRO A 169 -6.67 7.18 17.36
CA PRO A 169 -5.85 7.18 16.15
C PRO A 169 -4.48 7.83 16.40
N ALA A 170 -3.45 7.35 15.71
CA ALA A 170 -2.20 8.05 15.61
C ALA A 170 -2.22 8.96 14.38
N VAL A 171 -1.81 10.22 14.55
CA VAL A 171 -1.78 11.22 13.48
C VAL A 171 -0.44 11.20 12.77
N ARG A 172 -0.46 11.17 11.46
CA ARG A 172 0.72 11.32 10.61
C ARG A 172 0.48 12.48 9.65
N LEU A 173 1.34 13.49 9.75
CA LEU A 173 1.32 14.65 8.88
C LEU A 173 2.37 14.48 7.81
N MET A 174 1.96 14.44 6.57
CA MET A 174 2.86 14.47 5.42
C MET A 174 3.22 15.92 5.13
N VAL A 175 4.49 16.22 5.23
CA VAL A 175 5.01 17.58 5.10
C VAL A 175 6.12 17.57 4.04
N ASP A 176 6.18 18.60 3.22
CA ASP A 176 7.27 18.79 2.26
C ASP A 176 8.57 19.16 2.98
N ASP A 177 9.70 18.86 2.36
CA ASP A 177 11.03 19.01 2.97
C ASP A 177 11.37 20.47 3.32
N ASP A 178 10.72 21.44 2.68
CA ASP A 178 10.89 22.87 2.92
C ASP A 178 10.07 23.42 4.12
N VAL A 179 9.09 22.65 4.61
CA VAL A 179 8.27 23.04 5.76
C VAL A 179 8.88 22.54 7.06
N PRO A 180 9.14 23.43 8.06
CA PRO A 180 9.68 23.00 9.33
C PRO A 180 8.72 22.04 10.05
N PRO A 181 9.15 20.81 10.39
CA PRO A 181 8.29 19.80 11.03
C PRO A 181 7.64 20.26 12.34
N GLY A 182 8.35 21.10 13.10
CA GLY A 182 7.86 21.66 14.37
C GLY A 182 6.65 22.58 14.19
N GLN A 183 6.61 23.33 13.10
CA GLN A 183 5.49 24.25 12.79
C GLN A 183 4.22 23.46 12.49
N ALA A 184 4.28 22.47 11.59
CA ALA A 184 3.14 21.63 11.26
C ALA A 184 2.61 20.89 12.51
N LEU A 185 3.50 20.34 13.35
CA LEU A 185 3.12 19.71 14.62
C LEU A 185 2.45 20.69 15.60
N GLN A 186 2.93 21.92 15.66
CA GLN A 186 2.31 22.93 16.51
C GLN A 186 0.90 23.25 16.01
N GLN A 187 0.73 23.49 14.72
CA GLN A 187 -0.58 23.82 14.13
C GLN A 187 -1.61 22.70 14.33
N ILE A 188 -1.25 21.46 14.08
CA ILE A 188 -2.21 20.35 14.29
C ILE A 188 -2.58 20.19 15.77
N ARG A 189 -1.65 20.38 16.71
CA ARG A 189 -1.96 20.31 18.14
C ARG A 189 -2.92 21.41 18.56
N VAL A 190 -2.77 22.61 18.03
CA VAL A 190 -3.71 23.72 18.26
C VAL A 190 -5.10 23.34 17.75
N VAL A 191 -5.19 22.79 16.54
CA VAL A 191 -6.45 22.35 15.94
C VAL A 191 -7.11 21.24 16.76
N LEU A 192 -6.35 20.20 17.14
CA LEU A 192 -6.87 19.11 17.98
C LEU A 192 -7.39 19.62 19.34
N GLY A 193 -6.65 20.54 19.96
CA GLY A 193 -7.07 21.18 21.21
C GLY A 193 -8.33 22.03 21.04
N ALA A 194 -8.45 22.77 19.94
CA ALA A 194 -9.61 23.59 19.64
C ALA A 194 -10.90 22.77 19.39
N PHE A 195 -10.75 21.56 18.85
CA PHE A 195 -11.85 20.59 18.73
C PHE A 195 -12.09 19.77 20.01
N HIS A 196 -11.36 20.03 21.09
CA HIS A 196 -11.43 19.30 22.34
C HIS A 196 -11.18 17.79 22.21
N LEU A 197 -10.42 17.39 21.22
CA LEU A 197 -10.05 15.99 21.04
C LEU A 197 -9.02 15.57 22.11
N PRO A 198 -8.98 14.26 22.48
CA PRO A 198 -7.98 13.75 23.39
C PRO A 198 -6.57 13.95 22.85
N ALA A 199 -5.56 13.83 23.71
CA ALA A 199 -4.17 13.94 23.30
C ALA A 199 -3.81 12.78 22.35
N LEU A 200 -3.70 13.08 21.06
CA LEU A 200 -3.31 12.13 20.02
C LEU A 200 -1.80 12.16 19.78
N GLU A 201 -1.22 11.01 19.49
CA GLU A 201 0.16 10.94 19.04
C GLU A 201 0.27 11.54 17.63
N CYS A 202 1.03 12.63 17.49
CA CYS A 202 1.27 13.30 16.22
C CYS A 202 2.73 13.17 15.81
N ARG A 203 2.97 12.73 14.58
CA ARG A 203 4.31 12.70 13.96
C ARG A 203 4.27 13.25 12.56
N VAL A 204 5.35 13.92 12.17
CA VAL A 204 5.59 14.31 10.79
C VAL A 204 6.27 13.15 10.07
N ILE A 205 5.89 12.96 8.83
CA ILE A 205 6.50 12.02 7.89
C ILE A 205 6.81 12.76 6.58
N PRO A 206 7.84 12.32 5.82
CA PRO A 206 8.21 12.97 4.57
C PRO A 206 7.08 12.92 3.53
N GLY A 207 6.79 14.03 2.88
CA GLY A 207 5.81 14.11 1.79
C GLY A 207 6.18 13.24 0.60
N CYS A 208 7.49 13.10 0.35
CA CYS A 208 8.01 12.26 -0.74
C CYS A 208 7.79 10.74 -0.55
N ASP A 209 7.35 10.29 0.62
CA ASP A 209 7.01 8.88 0.84
C ASP A 209 5.71 8.46 0.11
N GLY A 210 4.85 9.41 -0.27
CA GLY A 210 3.62 9.15 -1.00
C GLY A 210 2.70 8.17 -0.28
N LEU A 211 2.44 6.98 -0.87
CA LEU A 211 1.55 5.96 -0.28
C LEU A 211 2.24 5.03 0.71
N MET A 212 3.58 5.09 0.85
CA MET A 212 4.35 4.15 1.66
C MET A 212 4.08 4.18 3.17
N PRO A 213 3.46 5.22 3.77
CA PRO A 213 2.99 5.14 5.14
C PRO A 213 2.06 3.96 5.45
N VAL A 214 1.28 3.47 4.46
CA VAL A 214 0.48 2.24 4.61
C VAL A 214 1.38 1.03 4.82
N ASP A 215 2.41 0.89 3.99
CA ASP A 215 3.37 -0.21 4.05
C ASP A 215 4.10 -0.22 5.40
N ALA A 216 4.64 0.94 5.81
CA ALA A 216 5.30 1.10 7.10
C ALA A 216 4.36 0.79 8.28
N TRP A 217 3.07 1.14 8.19
CA TRP A 217 2.08 0.85 9.22
C TRP A 217 1.81 -0.64 9.37
N LEU A 218 1.69 -1.34 8.24
CA LEU A 218 1.49 -2.78 8.19
C LEU A 218 2.73 -3.54 8.67
N ASP A 219 3.94 -3.10 8.28
CA ASP A 219 5.20 -3.72 8.71
C ASP A 219 5.46 -3.56 10.21
N ALA A 220 5.09 -2.40 10.78
CA ALA A 220 5.15 -2.16 12.20
C ALA A 220 4.11 -2.98 12.99
N LYS A 221 3.19 -3.69 12.31
CA LYS A 221 2.07 -4.42 12.92
C LYS A 221 1.27 -3.57 13.90
N GLU A 222 1.12 -2.28 13.56
CA GLU A 222 0.37 -1.35 14.37
C GLU A 222 -1.09 -1.77 14.47
N THR A 223 -1.61 -1.74 15.69
CA THR A 223 -3.01 -2.12 15.97
C THR A 223 -3.94 -0.93 16.11
N ARG A 224 -3.39 0.29 16.07
CA ARG A 224 -4.17 1.53 16.19
C ARG A 224 -4.64 2.03 14.83
N PRO A 225 -5.74 2.81 14.77
CA PRO A 225 -6.09 3.55 13.57
C PRO A 225 -5.00 4.59 13.22
N LEU A 226 -4.88 4.86 11.94
CA LEU A 226 -4.00 5.87 11.36
C LEU A 226 -4.84 7.02 10.79
N LEU A 227 -4.69 8.22 11.34
CA LEU A 227 -5.18 9.45 10.71
C LEU A 227 -4.03 10.08 9.95
N LEU A 228 -4.06 9.98 8.65
CA LEU A 228 -3.08 10.58 7.78
C LEU A 228 -3.63 11.87 7.20
N MET A 229 -2.81 12.92 7.24
CA MET A 229 -3.16 14.23 6.69
C MET A 229 -2.02 14.73 5.81
N ALA A 230 -2.37 15.29 4.67
CA ALA A 230 -1.43 15.91 3.74
C ALA A 230 -2.02 17.23 3.23
N ALA A 231 -1.20 18.26 3.20
CA ALA A 231 -1.57 19.59 2.69
C ALA A 231 -0.55 20.03 1.64
N ALA A 232 -1.05 20.62 0.56
CA ALA A 232 -0.25 21.28 -0.47
C ALA A 232 -0.67 22.76 -0.49
N LEU A 233 0.11 23.60 0.15
CA LEU A 233 -0.06 25.04 0.16
C LEU A 233 1.25 25.67 -0.31
N HIS A 234 1.16 26.66 -1.16
CA HIS A 234 2.34 27.28 -1.77
C HIS A 234 2.32 28.79 -1.54
N ASP A 235 3.42 29.35 -1.13
CA ASP A 235 3.62 30.81 -1.18
C ASP A 235 3.75 31.26 -2.63
N VAL A 236 4.50 30.49 -3.43
CA VAL A 236 4.64 30.67 -4.89
C VAL A 236 4.23 29.37 -5.57
N PRO A 237 2.97 29.26 -6.06
CA PRO A 237 2.48 28.06 -6.70
C PRO A 237 3.30 27.68 -7.95
N PRO A 238 3.77 26.44 -8.06
CA PRO A 238 4.33 25.93 -9.31
C PRO A 238 3.31 25.92 -10.45
N ALA A 239 3.79 25.94 -11.69
CA ALA A 239 2.92 25.76 -12.84
C ALA A 239 2.23 24.39 -12.79
N GLU A 240 0.99 24.30 -13.24
CA GLU A 240 0.15 23.10 -13.26
C GLU A 240 -0.04 22.46 -11.86
N SER A 241 0.02 23.29 -10.80
CA SER A 241 -0.21 22.85 -9.43
C SER A 241 -1.61 23.22 -8.93
N THR A 242 -2.01 22.56 -7.84
CA THR A 242 -3.21 22.93 -7.06
C THR A 242 -2.89 22.99 -5.59
N GLU A 243 -3.48 23.97 -4.92
CA GLU A 243 -3.51 23.99 -3.48
C GLU A 243 -4.68 23.16 -2.95
N GLY A 244 -4.47 22.56 -1.82
CA GLY A 244 -5.50 21.77 -1.15
C GLY A 244 -4.92 20.80 -0.14
N GLY A 245 -5.75 19.90 0.29
CA GLY A 245 -5.34 18.87 1.23
C GLY A 245 -6.30 17.71 1.32
N VAL A 246 -5.87 16.70 2.04
CA VAL A 246 -6.61 15.48 2.28
C VAL A 246 -6.36 14.98 3.69
N ALA A 247 -7.40 14.45 4.33
CA ALA A 247 -7.30 13.65 5.54
C ALA A 247 -7.97 12.31 5.29
N ILE A 248 -7.35 11.23 5.75
CA ILE A 248 -7.90 9.89 5.60
C ILE A 248 -7.69 9.11 6.90
N LEU A 249 -8.75 8.49 7.37
CA LEU A 249 -8.74 7.65 8.56
C LEU A 249 -8.73 6.18 8.17
N LEU A 250 -7.65 5.51 8.50
CA LEU A 250 -7.34 4.14 8.16
C LEU A 250 -7.29 3.28 9.42
N ALA A 251 -7.64 2.00 9.32
CA ALA A 251 -7.41 1.05 10.41
C ALA A 251 -7.05 -0.34 9.87
N PRO A 252 -6.20 -1.10 10.57
CA PRO A 252 -5.90 -2.48 10.22
C PRO A 252 -7.17 -3.33 10.18
N GLU A 253 -7.24 -4.26 9.25
CA GLU A 253 -8.39 -5.16 9.13
C GLU A 253 -8.61 -6.03 10.38
N THR A 254 -7.52 -6.28 11.09
CA THR A 254 -7.53 -7.07 12.35
C THR A 254 -8.07 -6.29 13.55
N LEU A 255 -8.17 -4.95 13.45
CA LEU A 255 -8.69 -4.14 14.55
C LEU A 255 -10.20 -4.27 14.65
N ARG A 256 -10.65 -4.68 15.84
CA ARG A 256 -12.09 -4.74 16.14
C ARG A 256 -12.58 -3.35 16.51
N LEU A 257 -13.44 -2.81 15.66
CA LEU A 257 -14.09 -1.52 15.84
C LEU A 257 -15.58 -1.69 16.11
N PRO A 258 -16.26 -0.69 16.68
CA PRO A 258 -17.71 -0.68 16.82
C PRO A 258 -18.43 -0.96 15.51
N SER A 259 -19.54 -1.69 15.56
CA SER A 259 -20.29 -2.09 14.36
C SER A 259 -20.92 -0.93 13.59
N GLU A 260 -21.07 0.21 14.26
CA GLU A 260 -21.57 1.46 13.69
C GLU A 260 -20.56 2.11 12.74
N LEU A 261 -19.27 1.86 12.96
CA LEU A 261 -18.19 2.36 12.10
C LEU A 261 -18.05 1.47 10.86
N VAL A 262 -18.59 1.93 9.77
CA VAL A 262 -18.53 1.22 8.49
C VAL A 262 -17.40 1.74 7.64
N SER A 263 -16.57 0.83 7.14
CA SER A 263 -15.52 1.21 6.19
C SER A 263 -16.12 1.50 4.81
N CYS A 264 -15.67 2.57 4.16
CA CYS A 264 -16.08 2.96 2.81
C CYS A 264 -15.17 2.39 1.71
N ALA A 265 -13.95 1.98 2.05
CA ALA A 265 -13.02 1.36 1.13
C ALA A 265 -11.96 0.52 1.88
N THR A 266 -11.16 -0.20 1.10
CA THR A 266 -9.94 -0.87 1.57
C THR A 266 -8.79 -0.47 0.66
N ILE A 267 -7.67 -0.06 1.23
CA ILE A 267 -6.40 0.11 0.52
C ILE A 267 -5.49 -1.07 0.85
N HIS A 268 -5.04 -1.76 -0.18
CA HIS A 268 -4.07 -2.83 -0.05
C HIS A 268 -2.65 -2.24 -0.01
N ARG A 269 -1.72 -3.05 0.49
CA ARG A 269 -0.29 -2.69 0.62
C ARG A 269 0.23 -2.07 -0.67
N PRO A 270 0.72 -0.83 -0.65
CA PRO A 270 1.34 -0.20 -1.81
C PRO A 270 2.69 -0.84 -2.11
N VAL A 271 3.08 -0.78 -3.37
CA VAL A 271 4.38 -1.23 -3.86
C VAL A 271 5.13 -0.04 -4.43
N SER A 272 6.38 0.10 -4.06
CA SER A 272 7.28 1.13 -4.55
C SER A 272 8.42 0.50 -5.36
N ARG A 273 8.69 1.03 -6.56
CA ARG A 273 9.75 0.55 -7.45
C ARG A 273 10.37 1.71 -8.23
N PRO A 274 11.63 1.59 -8.67
CA PRO A 274 12.21 2.51 -9.64
C PRO A 274 11.51 2.37 -11.01
N ALA A 275 11.77 3.30 -11.92
CA ALA A 275 11.05 3.41 -13.19
C ALA A 275 11.22 2.19 -14.11
N ASP A 276 12.40 1.60 -14.12
CA ASP A 276 12.74 0.41 -14.91
C ASP A 276 12.03 -0.87 -14.42
N GLU A 277 11.74 -0.96 -13.13
CA GLU A 277 11.02 -2.07 -12.47
C GLU A 277 9.52 -1.78 -12.26
N PHE A 278 8.98 -0.67 -12.77
CA PHE A 278 7.61 -0.26 -12.50
C PHE A 278 6.57 -1.32 -12.87
N GLY A 279 6.77 -2.03 -13.98
CA GLY A 279 5.88 -3.13 -14.38
C GLY A 279 5.82 -4.27 -13.35
N GLU A 280 6.93 -4.59 -12.70
CA GLU A 280 6.97 -5.57 -11.62
C GLU A 280 6.25 -5.04 -10.36
N GLY A 281 6.40 -3.74 -10.09
CA GLY A 281 5.66 -3.05 -9.03
C GLY A 281 4.15 -3.16 -9.21
N VAL A 282 3.66 -2.93 -10.43
CA VAL A 282 2.24 -3.08 -10.76
C VAL A 282 1.79 -4.54 -10.61
N ALA A 283 2.57 -5.51 -11.12
CA ALA A 283 2.25 -6.93 -10.96
C ALA A 283 2.16 -7.34 -9.49
N LEU A 284 3.08 -6.86 -8.66
CA LEU A 284 3.11 -7.13 -7.24
C LEU A 284 1.93 -6.45 -6.50
N SER A 285 1.55 -5.24 -6.89
CA SER A 285 0.38 -4.57 -6.32
C SER A 285 -0.93 -5.31 -6.62
N LEU A 286 -1.06 -5.92 -7.80
CA LEU A 286 -2.17 -6.80 -8.13
C LEU A 286 -2.20 -8.05 -7.25
N LEU A 287 -1.04 -8.66 -6.99
CA LEU A 287 -0.92 -9.81 -6.08
C LEU A 287 -1.31 -9.44 -4.65
N TRP A 288 -0.82 -8.30 -4.13
CA TRP A 288 -1.17 -7.79 -2.80
C TRP A 288 -2.66 -7.44 -2.70
N GLY A 289 -3.21 -6.86 -3.75
CA GLY A 289 -4.63 -6.50 -3.83
C GLY A 289 -5.57 -7.67 -4.12
N LYS A 290 -5.06 -8.91 -4.25
CA LYS A 290 -5.86 -10.08 -4.67
C LYS A 290 -6.69 -9.78 -5.92
N ALA A 291 -6.15 -9.00 -6.85
CA ALA A 291 -6.85 -8.50 -8.02
C ALA A 291 -6.38 -9.22 -9.29
N ALA A 292 -7.30 -9.87 -9.98
CA ALA A 292 -7.01 -10.37 -11.33
C ALA A 292 -6.87 -9.18 -12.29
N PRO A 293 -5.90 -9.16 -13.22
CA PRO A 293 -5.73 -8.06 -14.17
C PRO A 293 -7.02 -7.70 -14.93
N SER A 294 -7.81 -8.70 -15.32
CA SER A 294 -9.08 -8.51 -16.00
C SER A 294 -10.19 -7.86 -15.16
N SER A 295 -10.04 -7.87 -13.82
CA SER A 295 -11.01 -7.27 -12.91
C SER A 295 -10.77 -5.78 -12.68
N VAL A 296 -9.57 -5.27 -13.00
CA VAL A 296 -9.21 -3.86 -12.83
C VAL A 296 -9.65 -3.08 -14.07
N GLU A 297 -10.59 -2.17 -13.88
CA GLU A 297 -11.16 -1.40 -14.99
C GLU A 297 -10.64 0.05 -15.06
N ARG A 298 -10.14 0.57 -13.95
CA ARG A 298 -9.76 1.98 -13.83
C ARG A 298 -8.46 2.14 -13.10
N ALA A 299 -7.72 3.18 -13.49
CA ALA A 299 -6.53 3.63 -12.78
C ALA A 299 -6.63 5.14 -12.50
N TRP A 300 -6.27 5.51 -11.28
CA TRP A 300 -6.08 6.91 -10.86
C TRP A 300 -4.60 7.21 -10.91
N VAL A 301 -4.23 8.23 -11.68
CA VAL A 301 -2.84 8.52 -12.03
C VAL A 301 -2.47 9.91 -11.55
N THR A 302 -1.33 10.04 -10.86
CA THR A 302 -0.81 11.32 -10.39
C THR A 302 0.71 11.33 -10.28
N GLY A 303 1.32 12.48 -10.44
CA GLY A 303 2.76 12.73 -10.31
C GLY A 303 3.58 12.36 -11.54
N PHE A 304 2.96 11.84 -12.60
CA PHE A 304 3.66 11.44 -13.82
C PHE A 304 3.75 12.59 -14.82
N ALA A 305 4.96 12.95 -15.20
CA ALA A 305 5.20 13.88 -16.29
C ALA A 305 4.70 13.30 -17.64
N GLU A 306 4.46 14.15 -18.62
CA GLU A 306 3.81 13.75 -19.88
C GLU A 306 4.59 12.66 -20.64
N ASP A 307 5.91 12.77 -20.65
CA ASP A 307 6.83 11.79 -21.24
C ASP A 307 6.80 10.41 -20.53
N GLN A 308 6.39 10.37 -19.28
CA GLN A 308 6.34 9.16 -18.47
C GLN A 308 5.04 8.36 -18.61
N HIS A 309 4.01 8.93 -19.22
CA HIS A 309 2.76 8.20 -19.48
C HIS A 309 2.95 6.96 -20.37
N ALA A 310 4.01 6.94 -21.20
CA ALA A 310 4.39 5.77 -21.97
C ALA A 310 4.78 4.58 -21.05
N LEU A 311 5.44 4.84 -19.92
CA LEU A 311 5.84 3.81 -18.95
C LEU A 311 4.60 3.11 -18.34
N ILE A 312 3.54 3.87 -18.06
CA ILE A 312 2.27 3.32 -17.57
C ILE A 312 1.69 2.35 -18.62
N GLY A 313 1.67 2.75 -19.89
CA GLY A 313 1.19 1.88 -20.97
C GLY A 313 2.00 0.59 -21.11
N VAL A 314 3.33 0.67 -20.95
CA VAL A 314 4.22 -0.52 -20.97
C VAL A 314 3.95 -1.41 -19.76
N ALA A 315 3.84 -0.85 -18.56
CA ALA A 315 3.54 -1.59 -17.34
C ALA A 315 2.18 -2.31 -17.44
N CYS A 316 1.14 -1.62 -17.92
CA CYS A 316 -0.19 -2.21 -18.12
C CYS A 316 -0.16 -3.39 -19.09
N ARG A 317 0.53 -3.28 -20.24
CA ARG A 317 0.66 -4.39 -21.17
C ARG A 317 1.38 -5.58 -20.58
N ARG A 318 2.50 -5.36 -19.88
CA ARG A 318 3.28 -6.43 -19.22
C ARG A 318 2.49 -7.19 -18.16
N THR A 319 1.53 -6.54 -17.51
CA THR A 319 0.74 -7.10 -16.42
C THR A 319 -0.64 -7.59 -16.85
N GLY A 320 -0.97 -7.56 -18.14
CA GLY A 320 -2.28 -7.99 -18.66
C GLY A 320 -3.43 -7.03 -18.32
N LEU A 321 -3.13 -5.78 -17.98
CA LEU A 321 -4.11 -4.73 -17.72
C LEU A 321 -4.54 -4.07 -19.05
N GLU A 322 -5.11 -4.85 -19.97
CA GLU A 322 -5.41 -4.40 -21.33
C GLU A 322 -6.35 -3.20 -21.36
N ARG A 323 -7.35 -3.18 -20.48
CA ARG A 323 -8.32 -2.06 -20.38
C ARG A 323 -7.64 -0.74 -20.00
N LEU A 324 -6.55 -0.80 -19.26
CA LEU A 324 -5.80 0.39 -18.84
C LEU A 324 -4.74 0.85 -19.86
N THR A 325 -4.64 0.22 -21.02
CA THR A 325 -3.76 0.69 -22.09
C THR A 325 -4.31 1.93 -22.78
N THR A 326 -5.62 2.16 -22.73
CA THR A 326 -6.29 3.35 -23.27
C THR A 326 -6.34 4.49 -22.25
N HIS A 327 -6.38 5.73 -22.73
CA HIS A 327 -6.46 6.91 -21.86
C HIS A 327 -7.82 7.04 -21.15
N GLU A 328 -8.88 6.50 -21.72
CA GLU A 328 -10.25 6.59 -21.19
C GLU A 328 -10.43 5.91 -19.84
N SER A 329 -9.67 4.84 -19.59
CA SER A 329 -9.70 4.10 -18.33
C SER A 329 -8.67 4.59 -17.31
N ARG A 330 -7.88 5.62 -17.65
CA ARG A 330 -6.87 6.24 -16.81
C ARG A 330 -7.28 7.65 -16.43
N PHE A 331 -7.70 7.82 -15.20
CA PHE A 331 -8.09 9.11 -14.66
C PHE A 331 -6.87 9.87 -14.17
N ASN A 332 -6.37 10.79 -15.00
CA ASN A 332 -5.23 11.64 -14.65
C ASN A 332 -5.73 12.89 -13.93
N GLN A 333 -5.60 12.90 -12.60
CA GLN A 333 -6.06 14.02 -11.80
C GLN A 333 -5.25 15.30 -12.04
N ASP A 334 -3.93 15.18 -12.31
CA ASP A 334 -3.05 16.33 -12.49
C ASP A 334 -3.43 17.16 -13.74
N ARG A 335 -3.98 16.52 -14.78
CA ARG A 335 -4.50 17.21 -15.97
C ARG A 335 -5.78 17.97 -15.69
N VAL A 336 -6.52 17.57 -14.67
CA VAL A 336 -7.84 18.14 -14.34
C VAL A 336 -7.70 19.24 -13.30
N VAL A 337 -7.11 18.94 -12.16
CA VAL A 337 -7.01 19.88 -11.05
C VAL A 337 -5.60 20.43 -10.84
N GLY A 338 -4.58 19.84 -11.47
CA GLY A 338 -3.18 20.15 -11.19
C GLY A 338 -2.58 19.23 -10.13
N HIS A 339 -1.25 19.26 -10.02
CA HIS A 339 -0.51 18.44 -9.07
C HIS A 339 -0.63 18.99 -7.64
N ALA A 340 -1.15 18.20 -6.75
CA ALA A 340 -1.40 18.56 -5.34
C ALA A 340 -0.24 18.17 -4.41
N GLY A 341 1.01 18.24 -4.87
CA GLY A 341 2.18 17.95 -4.05
C GLY A 341 2.08 16.60 -3.33
N ASN A 342 2.41 16.60 -2.04
CA ASN A 342 2.37 15.42 -1.17
C ASN A 342 0.95 14.86 -0.92
N ALA A 343 -0.10 15.64 -1.16
CA ALA A 343 -1.49 15.20 -1.05
C ALA A 343 -1.95 14.36 -2.26
N ALA A 344 -1.25 14.44 -3.40
CA ALA A 344 -1.73 13.93 -4.67
C ALA A 344 -2.05 12.42 -4.66
N GLY A 345 -1.17 11.58 -4.11
CA GLY A 345 -1.38 10.13 -4.00
C GLY A 345 -2.60 9.78 -3.14
N TRP A 346 -2.81 10.51 -2.05
CA TRP A 346 -3.93 10.30 -1.14
C TRP A 346 -5.26 10.81 -1.69
N LEU A 347 -5.21 11.89 -2.47
CA LEU A 347 -6.36 12.34 -3.27
C LEU A 347 -6.78 11.27 -4.28
N ALA A 348 -5.83 10.59 -4.93
CA ALA A 348 -6.14 9.47 -5.81
C ALA A 348 -6.82 8.29 -5.08
N VAL A 349 -6.37 7.97 -3.86
CA VAL A 349 -7.01 6.97 -2.99
C VAL A 349 -8.43 7.41 -2.61
N THR A 350 -8.59 8.67 -2.23
CA THR A 350 -9.90 9.25 -1.89
C THR A 350 -10.84 9.24 -3.10
N ALA A 351 -10.34 9.63 -4.27
CA ALA A 351 -11.12 9.60 -5.51
C ALA A 351 -11.60 8.18 -5.85
N ALA A 352 -10.75 7.16 -5.66
CA ALA A 352 -11.13 5.77 -5.88
C ALA A 352 -12.22 5.31 -4.89
N ALA A 353 -12.11 5.71 -3.63
CA ALA A 353 -13.13 5.42 -2.60
C ALA A 353 -14.45 6.13 -2.90
N GLU A 354 -14.40 7.41 -3.29
CA GLU A 354 -15.56 8.23 -3.60
C GLU A 354 -16.28 7.82 -4.89
N TYR A 355 -15.49 7.46 -5.92
CA TYR A 355 -16.05 6.96 -7.17
C TYR A 355 -16.87 5.69 -6.97
N GLY A 356 -16.49 4.88 -6.00
CA GLY A 356 -17.20 3.65 -5.66
C GLY A 356 -17.00 2.53 -6.69
N GLY A 357 -17.91 1.56 -6.66
CA GLY A 357 -17.90 0.38 -7.52
C GLY A 357 -17.31 -0.85 -6.82
N GLU A 358 -17.78 -2.03 -7.22
CA GLU A 358 -17.38 -3.31 -6.61
C GLU A 358 -16.01 -3.80 -7.08
N ARG A 359 -15.52 -3.27 -8.19
CA ARG A 359 -14.28 -3.72 -8.82
C ARG A 359 -13.05 -3.03 -8.25
N PRO A 360 -11.91 -3.72 -8.19
CA PRO A 360 -10.67 -3.12 -7.74
C PRO A 360 -10.24 -2.00 -8.68
N GLN A 361 -9.73 -0.93 -8.10
CA GLN A 361 -9.19 0.24 -8.80
C GLN A 361 -7.70 0.34 -8.52
N LEU A 362 -6.92 0.69 -9.53
CA LEU A 362 -5.47 0.84 -9.43
C LEU A 362 -5.11 2.30 -9.18
N ILE A 363 -4.30 2.53 -8.16
CA ILE A 363 -3.67 3.83 -7.91
C ILE A 363 -2.25 3.77 -8.46
N LEU A 364 -1.88 4.72 -9.29
CA LEU A 364 -0.54 4.93 -9.79
C LEU A 364 -0.08 6.31 -9.35
N ASN A 365 0.85 6.32 -8.43
CA ASN A 365 1.42 7.55 -7.86
C ASN A 365 2.91 7.60 -8.13
N ARG A 366 3.40 8.74 -8.58
CA ARG A 366 4.82 9.03 -8.62
C ARG A 366 5.15 10.06 -7.55
N ALA A 367 5.75 9.59 -6.49
CA ALA A 367 6.41 10.40 -5.47
C ALA A 367 7.94 10.37 -5.73
N ARG A 368 8.75 10.07 -4.76
CA ARG A 368 10.18 9.83 -4.93
C ARG A 368 10.48 8.64 -5.85
N THR A 369 9.61 7.64 -5.82
CA THR A 369 9.62 6.44 -6.65
C THR A 369 8.26 6.25 -7.29
N MET A 370 8.14 5.31 -8.21
CA MET A 370 6.86 4.92 -8.78
C MET A 370 6.15 3.96 -7.85
N GLN A 371 4.91 4.28 -7.51
CA GLN A 371 4.10 3.53 -6.56
C GLN A 371 2.83 3.02 -7.20
N ALA A 372 2.43 1.81 -6.81
CA ALA A 372 1.18 1.21 -7.22
C ALA A 372 0.45 0.61 -6.01
N ALA A 373 -0.86 0.81 -5.93
CA ALA A 373 -1.71 0.23 -4.88
C ALA A 373 -3.08 -0.14 -5.45
N ILE A 374 -3.72 -1.14 -4.87
CA ILE A 374 -5.11 -1.50 -5.17
C ILE A 374 -6.02 -0.93 -4.09
N VAL A 375 -7.09 -0.27 -4.54
CA VAL A 375 -8.18 0.21 -3.68
C VAL A 375 -9.47 -0.50 -4.08
N ARG A 376 -10.24 -0.94 -3.08
CA ARG A 376 -11.60 -1.47 -3.25
C ARG A 376 -12.58 -0.60 -2.49
N ALA A 377 -13.48 0.04 -3.19
CA ALA A 377 -14.57 0.76 -2.55
C ALA A 377 -15.63 -0.22 -2.04
N HIS A 378 -16.23 0.11 -0.93
CA HIS A 378 -17.33 -0.66 -0.37
C HIS A 378 -18.65 0.06 -0.67
N PRO A 379 -19.69 -0.63 -1.16
CA PRO A 379 -20.96 0.01 -1.38
C PRO A 379 -21.53 0.51 -0.04
N PRO A 380 -22.18 1.68 -0.02
CA PRO A 380 -22.87 2.14 1.16
C PRO A 380 -23.88 1.06 1.59
N ARG A 381 -23.89 0.69 2.87
CA ARG A 381 -24.95 -0.19 3.39
C ARG A 381 -26.29 0.45 3.07
N LYS A 382 -27.14 -0.26 2.35
CA LYS A 382 -28.54 0.12 2.21
C LYS A 382 -29.14 0.10 3.62
N SER A 383 -29.44 1.27 4.15
CA SER A 383 -30.18 1.47 5.39
C SER A 383 -31.60 0.91 5.26
#